data_cf8cd8fc1ea368695531ccbdb260a217
#
_entry.id   cf8cd8fc1ea368695531ccbdb260a217
#
_cell.length_a   1.000
_cell.length_b   1.000
_cell.length_c   1.000
_cell.angle_alpha   90.00
_cell.angle_beta   90.00
_cell.angle_gamma   90.00
#
_symmetry.space_group_name_H-M   'P 1'
#
loop_
_entity.id
_entity.type
_entity.pdbx_description
1 polymer ?
#
loop_
_entity_poly.entity_id
_entity_poly.type
_entity_poly.pdbx_seq_one_letter_code
_entity_poly.pdbx_strand_id
1 'polypeptide(L)'
;MNFNEIVALDKADPLANKRDEFDLPVDTIYLDGNSLGALPKAVKSRVAEVVNQQWGSYLIRSWNDHQWIDLPTQVGDKIAPIIGAAKGQVICCDSISVNLFKLLSSALSLNPGRNVVLSTQD
;
A
#
# COMPACT_ATOMS: atom_id res chain seq x y z
N MET A 1 33.69 6.58 -5.88
CA MET A 1 33.35 5.75 -4.70
C MET A 1 33.98 4.39 -4.89
N ASN A 2 34.79 3.95 -3.97
CA ASN A 2 35.44 2.64 -4.01
C ASN A 2 34.61 1.60 -3.20
N PHE A 3 34.96 0.32 -3.34
CA PHE A 3 34.20 -0.77 -2.69
C PHE A 3 34.12 -0.63 -1.15
N ASN A 4 35.19 -0.17 -0.50
CA ASN A 4 35.23 -0.01 0.97
C ASN A 4 34.31 1.12 1.43
N GLU A 5 34.20 2.19 0.64
CA GLU A 5 33.26 3.31 0.91
C GLU A 5 31.81 2.81 0.81
N ILE A 6 31.49 1.97 -0.16
CA ILE A 6 30.15 1.36 -0.31
C ILE A 6 29.82 0.47 0.89
N VAL A 7 30.76 -0.42 1.28
CA VAL A 7 30.56 -1.28 2.46
C VAL A 7 30.40 -0.46 3.75
N ALA A 8 31.07 0.68 3.86
CA ALA A 8 30.90 1.57 5.01
C ALA A 8 29.50 2.22 5.04
N LEU A 9 28.96 2.60 3.89
CA LEU A 9 27.59 3.11 3.77
C LEU A 9 26.56 2.04 4.14
N ASP A 10 26.71 0.82 3.66
CA ASP A 10 25.81 -0.30 4.00
C ASP A 10 25.80 -0.56 5.52
N LYS A 11 26.97 -0.51 6.17
CA LYS A 11 27.08 -0.69 7.63
C LYS A 11 26.46 0.47 8.42
N ALA A 12 26.44 1.66 7.84
CA ALA A 12 25.88 2.86 8.47
C ALA A 12 24.38 3.05 8.18
N ASP A 13 23.77 2.20 7.33
CA ASP A 13 22.37 2.31 6.96
C ASP A 13 21.46 2.06 8.18
N PRO A 14 20.69 3.05 8.65
CA PRO A 14 19.77 2.90 9.77
C PRO A 14 18.59 1.98 9.46
N LEU A 15 18.35 1.65 8.18
CA LEU A 15 17.27 0.77 7.73
C LEU A 15 17.73 -0.65 7.43
N ALA A 16 19.02 -0.98 7.60
CA ALA A 16 19.58 -2.30 7.27
C ALA A 16 18.79 -3.45 7.91
N ASN A 17 18.38 -3.29 9.18
CA ASN A 17 17.60 -4.29 9.91
C ASN A 17 16.16 -4.47 9.38
N LYS A 18 15.64 -3.52 8.60
CA LYS A 18 14.29 -3.63 8.01
C LYS A 18 14.19 -4.72 6.97
N ARG A 19 15.30 -5.10 6.34
CA ARG A 19 15.35 -6.24 5.45
C ARG A 19 14.89 -7.54 6.12
N ASP A 20 15.15 -7.70 7.40
CA ASP A 20 14.80 -8.90 8.17
C ASP A 20 13.29 -9.05 8.42
N GLU A 21 12.52 -8.00 8.20
CA GLU A 21 11.06 -8.05 8.29
C GLU A 21 10.41 -8.71 7.05
N PHE A 22 11.18 -8.92 5.98
CA PHE A 22 10.69 -9.49 4.72
C PHE A 22 11.21 -10.90 4.49
N ASP A 23 10.40 -11.69 3.78
CA ASP A 23 10.71 -13.06 3.36
C ASP A 23 11.22 -13.01 1.91
N LEU A 24 12.52 -12.81 1.78
CA LEU A 24 13.19 -12.73 0.48
C LEU A 24 13.86 -14.06 0.15
N PRO A 25 13.85 -14.51 -1.13
CA PRO A 25 14.61 -15.68 -1.54
C PRO A 25 16.11 -15.50 -1.25
N VAL A 26 16.77 -16.62 -0.93
CA VAL A 26 18.22 -16.65 -0.73
C VAL A 26 18.92 -16.26 -2.04
N ASP A 27 20.01 -15.54 -1.93
CA ASP A 27 20.85 -15.10 -3.06
C ASP A 27 20.13 -14.24 -4.11
N THR A 28 19.03 -13.60 -3.73
CA THR A 28 18.27 -12.70 -4.60
C THR A 28 18.45 -11.25 -4.19
N ILE A 29 18.85 -10.42 -5.13
CA ILE A 29 18.79 -8.96 -5.03
C ILE A 29 17.50 -8.51 -5.70
N TYR A 30 16.49 -8.20 -4.89
CA TYR A 30 15.18 -7.80 -5.39
C TYR A 30 15.05 -6.27 -5.44
N LEU A 31 14.98 -5.71 -6.65
CA LEU A 31 14.94 -4.26 -6.89
C LEU A 31 13.61 -3.79 -7.52
N ASP A 32 12.64 -4.68 -7.72
CA ASP A 32 11.37 -4.39 -8.37
C ASP A 32 10.18 -4.29 -7.38
N GLY A 33 10.43 -3.73 -6.22
CA GLY A 33 9.43 -3.55 -5.17
C GLY A 33 8.27 -2.61 -5.54
N ASN A 34 8.43 -1.81 -6.58
CA ASN A 34 7.38 -0.94 -7.13
C ASN A 34 6.35 -1.72 -7.95
N SER A 35 6.73 -2.82 -8.61
CA SER A 35 5.81 -3.70 -9.33
C SER A 35 5.09 -4.65 -8.37
N LEU A 36 5.85 -5.30 -7.49
CA LEU A 36 5.32 -6.15 -6.42
C LEU A 36 6.23 -6.05 -5.19
N GLY A 37 5.70 -5.59 -4.08
CA GLY A 37 6.45 -5.52 -2.82
C GLY A 37 6.90 -6.89 -2.34
N ALA A 38 8.08 -6.95 -1.72
CA ALA A 38 8.55 -8.17 -1.05
C ALA A 38 7.57 -8.58 0.06
N LEU A 39 7.43 -9.89 0.30
CA LEU A 39 6.48 -10.42 1.29
C LEU A 39 6.92 -10.10 2.73
N PRO A 40 6.18 -9.27 3.49
CA PRO A 40 6.46 -9.12 4.91
C PRO A 40 6.16 -10.41 5.69
N LYS A 41 7.04 -10.82 6.58
CA LYS A 41 6.89 -12.06 7.36
C LYS A 41 5.58 -12.10 8.17
N ALA A 42 5.15 -10.95 8.69
CA ALA A 42 3.90 -10.83 9.46
C ALA A 42 2.63 -11.08 8.64
N VAL A 43 2.67 -10.97 7.31
CA VAL A 43 1.49 -11.12 6.45
C VAL A 43 0.96 -12.55 6.49
N LYS A 44 1.82 -13.57 6.51
CA LYS A 44 1.41 -14.98 6.51
C LYS A 44 0.48 -15.32 7.69
N SER A 45 0.90 -14.96 8.90
CA SER A 45 0.09 -15.20 10.10
C SER A 45 -1.18 -14.37 10.12
N ARG A 46 -1.10 -13.12 9.67
CA ARG A 46 -2.27 -12.24 9.60
C ARG A 46 -3.33 -12.74 8.63
N VAL A 47 -2.92 -13.19 7.44
CA VAL A 47 -3.85 -13.78 6.45
C VAL A 47 -4.49 -15.04 7.01
N ALA A 48 -3.70 -15.91 7.64
CA ALA A 48 -4.24 -17.13 8.27
C ALA A 48 -5.27 -16.82 9.36
N GLU A 49 -5.02 -15.82 10.21
CA GLU A 49 -5.97 -15.33 11.20
C GLU A 49 -7.27 -14.82 10.56
N VAL A 50 -7.15 -13.95 9.55
CA VAL A 50 -8.31 -13.40 8.85
C VAL A 50 -9.16 -14.51 8.23
N VAL A 51 -8.54 -15.47 7.55
CA VAL A 51 -9.26 -16.55 6.88
C VAL A 51 -9.92 -17.49 7.90
N ASN A 52 -9.16 -17.97 8.89
CA ASN A 52 -9.63 -19.01 9.80
C ASN A 52 -10.57 -18.48 10.89
N GLN A 53 -10.30 -17.31 11.43
CA GLN A 53 -11.07 -16.75 12.53
C GLN A 53 -12.09 -15.71 12.03
N GLN A 54 -11.62 -14.61 11.48
CA GLN A 54 -12.49 -13.51 11.16
C GLN A 54 -13.54 -13.91 10.11
N TRP A 55 -13.13 -14.55 9.04
CA TRP A 55 -14.06 -15.07 8.04
C TRP A 55 -14.69 -16.38 8.50
N GLY A 56 -13.88 -17.40 8.81
CA GLY A 56 -14.36 -18.76 9.08
C GLY A 56 -15.28 -18.87 10.28
N SER A 57 -15.04 -18.13 11.37
CA SER A 57 -15.80 -18.23 12.62
C SER A 57 -16.80 -17.08 12.82
N TYR A 58 -16.45 -15.86 12.44
CA TYR A 58 -17.29 -14.68 12.66
C TYR A 58 -18.20 -14.36 11.48
N LEU A 59 -17.90 -14.83 10.27
CA LEU A 59 -18.71 -14.65 9.07
C LEU A 59 -19.04 -13.16 8.84
N ILE A 60 -20.33 -12.85 8.57
CA ILE A 60 -20.78 -11.48 8.33
C ILE A 60 -20.54 -10.51 9.49
N ARG A 61 -20.48 -11.03 10.73
CA ARG A 61 -20.22 -10.18 11.90
C ARG A 61 -18.87 -9.50 11.88
N SER A 62 -17.89 -10.03 11.12
CA SER A 62 -16.55 -9.47 11.01
C SER A 62 -16.51 -8.05 10.44
N TRP A 63 -17.54 -7.66 9.72
CA TRP A 63 -17.68 -6.27 9.27
C TRP A 63 -17.66 -5.30 10.44
N ASN A 64 -18.30 -5.64 11.55
CA ASN A 64 -18.35 -4.83 12.76
C ASN A 64 -17.32 -5.28 13.80
N ASP A 65 -17.32 -6.58 14.16
CA ASP A 65 -16.50 -7.13 15.27
C ASP A 65 -14.99 -7.00 14.99
N HIS A 66 -14.58 -7.08 13.72
CA HIS A 66 -13.20 -6.92 13.26
C HIS A 66 -12.98 -5.65 12.43
N GLN A 67 -13.96 -4.75 12.43
CA GLN A 67 -13.88 -3.43 11.78
C GLN A 67 -13.52 -3.47 10.28
N TRP A 68 -13.96 -4.51 9.56
CA TRP A 68 -13.69 -4.62 8.12
C TRP A 68 -14.26 -3.46 7.33
N ILE A 69 -15.41 -2.90 7.79
CA ILE A 69 -16.04 -1.76 7.15
C ILE A 69 -15.13 -0.50 7.17
N ASP A 70 -14.30 -0.37 8.20
CA ASP A 70 -13.44 0.78 8.40
C ASP A 70 -12.01 0.59 7.84
N LEU A 71 -11.64 -0.63 7.43
CA LEU A 71 -10.29 -0.95 6.95
C LEU A 71 -9.79 0.00 5.85
N PRO A 72 -10.60 0.34 4.83
CA PRO A 72 -10.17 1.26 3.78
C PRO A 72 -9.71 2.61 4.31
N THR A 73 -10.43 3.16 5.29
CA THR A 73 -10.09 4.43 5.95
C THR A 73 -8.92 4.28 6.91
N GLN A 74 -8.90 3.21 7.72
CA GLN A 74 -7.80 2.96 8.66
C GLN A 74 -6.44 2.78 7.95
N VAL A 75 -6.43 2.09 6.82
CA VAL A 75 -5.22 1.94 6.00
C VAL A 75 -4.85 3.28 5.35
N GLY A 76 -5.84 4.00 4.84
CA GLY A 76 -5.65 5.35 4.31
C GLY A 76 -5.02 6.29 5.32
N ASP A 77 -5.48 6.28 6.57
CA ASP A 77 -4.93 7.10 7.66
C ASP A 77 -3.46 6.76 8.00
N LYS A 78 -3.03 5.53 7.77
CA LYS A 78 -1.61 5.14 7.93
C LYS A 78 -0.75 5.62 6.76
N ILE A 79 -1.30 5.70 5.56
CA ILE A 79 -0.62 6.19 4.37
C ILE A 79 -0.53 7.72 4.35
N ALA A 80 -1.57 8.39 4.86
CA ALA A 80 -1.70 9.84 4.81
C ALA A 80 -0.42 10.61 5.21
N PRO A 81 0.23 10.35 6.36
CA PRO A 81 1.43 11.08 6.75
C PRO A 81 2.62 10.83 5.83
N ILE A 82 2.68 9.67 5.13
CA ILE A 82 3.78 9.34 4.22
C ILE A 82 3.71 10.21 2.95
N ILE A 83 2.50 10.54 2.50
CA ILE A 83 2.26 11.34 1.29
C ILE A 83 1.92 12.81 1.61
N GLY A 84 2.06 13.23 2.87
CA GLY A 84 1.80 14.62 3.28
C GLY A 84 0.32 14.98 3.38
N ALA A 85 -0.58 14.01 3.47
CA ALA A 85 -2.01 14.23 3.66
C ALA A 85 -2.41 14.20 5.13
N ALA A 86 -3.53 14.82 5.48
CA ALA A 86 -4.10 14.74 6.81
C ALA A 86 -4.96 13.47 7.00
N LYS A 87 -5.24 13.15 8.26
CA LYS A 87 -6.14 12.06 8.61
C LYS A 87 -7.51 12.25 7.94
N GLY A 88 -8.08 11.18 7.40
CA GLY A 88 -9.37 11.19 6.73
C GLY A 88 -9.33 11.67 5.27
N GLN A 89 -8.17 12.06 4.74
CA GLN A 89 -8.02 12.49 3.36
C GLN A 89 -7.60 11.38 2.38
N VAL A 90 -7.27 10.20 2.90
CA VAL A 90 -6.82 9.06 2.12
C VAL A 90 -7.72 7.87 2.37
N ILE A 91 -8.10 7.18 1.33
CA ILE A 91 -8.85 5.93 1.39
C ILE A 91 -8.21 4.89 0.47
N CYS A 92 -8.09 3.66 0.94
CA CYS A 92 -7.65 2.53 0.12
C CYS A 92 -8.87 1.80 -0.43
N CYS A 93 -9.09 1.89 -1.73
CA CYS A 93 -10.23 1.23 -2.37
C CYS A 93 -9.91 0.87 -3.83
N ASP A 94 -10.66 -0.07 -4.38
CA ASP A 94 -10.66 -0.44 -5.79
C ASP A 94 -9.26 -0.71 -6.41
N SER A 95 -9.17 -0.59 -7.73
CA SER A 95 -7.94 -0.63 -8.51
C SER A 95 -7.60 0.75 -9.09
N ILE A 96 -6.37 0.93 -9.56
CA ILE A 96 -5.92 2.16 -10.23
C ILE A 96 -6.88 2.54 -11.36
N SER A 97 -7.26 1.59 -12.23
CA SER A 97 -8.13 1.86 -13.38
C SER A 97 -9.54 2.31 -12.95
N VAL A 98 -10.11 1.66 -11.93
CA VAL A 98 -11.44 2.03 -11.39
C VAL A 98 -11.39 3.40 -10.72
N ASN A 99 -10.37 3.67 -9.92
CA ASN A 99 -10.21 4.96 -9.26
C ASN A 99 -10.00 6.09 -10.27
N LEU A 100 -9.18 5.87 -11.30
CA LEU A 100 -8.98 6.82 -12.38
C LEU A 100 -10.31 7.13 -13.10
N PHE A 101 -11.08 6.09 -13.43
CA PHE A 101 -12.42 6.28 -14.04
C PHE A 101 -13.33 7.11 -13.15
N LYS A 102 -13.39 6.81 -11.83
CA LYS A 102 -14.21 7.56 -10.88
C LYS A 102 -13.81 9.03 -10.81
N LEU A 103 -12.50 9.30 -10.71
CA LEU A 103 -11.97 10.67 -10.63
C LEU A 103 -12.24 11.47 -11.91
N LEU A 104 -11.98 10.89 -13.07
CA LEU A 104 -12.23 11.54 -14.37
C LEU A 104 -13.70 11.80 -14.59
N SER A 105 -14.57 10.84 -14.32
CA SER A 105 -16.02 11.00 -14.43
C SER A 105 -16.55 12.09 -13.51
N SER A 106 -16.06 12.14 -12.28
CA SER A 106 -16.43 13.18 -11.30
C SER A 106 -15.97 14.55 -11.76
N ALA A 107 -14.71 14.65 -12.23
CA ALA A 107 -14.16 15.92 -12.70
C ALA A 107 -14.92 16.49 -13.92
N LEU A 108 -15.30 15.63 -14.85
CA LEU A 108 -16.12 16.03 -16.02
C LEU A 108 -17.53 16.44 -15.59
N SER A 109 -18.14 15.73 -14.64
CA SER A 109 -19.47 16.07 -14.12
C SER A 109 -19.49 17.42 -13.39
N LEU A 110 -18.42 17.75 -12.67
CA LEU A 110 -18.27 19.05 -11.99
C LEU A 110 -17.96 20.20 -12.95
N ASN A 111 -17.51 19.88 -14.17
CA ASN A 111 -17.15 20.85 -15.20
C ASN A 111 -17.91 20.56 -16.52
N PRO A 112 -19.23 20.79 -16.58
CA PRO A 112 -20.07 20.33 -17.69
C PRO A 112 -19.75 20.97 -19.06
N GLY A 113 -18.95 22.01 -19.08
CA GLY A 113 -18.45 22.61 -20.32
C GLY A 113 -17.19 21.97 -20.89
N ARG A 114 -16.62 20.97 -20.21
CA ARG A 114 -15.38 20.29 -20.61
C ARG A 114 -15.69 18.83 -20.92
N ASN A 115 -15.26 18.39 -22.09
CA ASN A 115 -15.49 17.02 -22.58
C ASN A 115 -14.19 16.34 -23.03
N VAL A 116 -13.03 16.97 -22.78
CA VAL A 116 -11.72 16.44 -23.13
C VAL A 116 -10.81 16.46 -21.89
N VAL A 117 -10.14 15.36 -21.65
CA VAL A 117 -9.09 15.21 -20.64
C VAL A 117 -7.76 14.99 -21.34
N LEU A 118 -6.77 15.80 -21.02
CA LEU A 118 -5.42 15.68 -21.56
C LEU A 118 -4.47 15.37 -20.40
N SER A 119 -3.53 14.45 -20.63
CA SER A 119 -2.36 14.29 -19.76
C SER A 119 -1.23 15.17 -20.27
N THR A 120 -0.53 15.84 -19.37
CA THR A 120 0.77 16.44 -19.66
C THR A 120 1.84 15.40 -19.40
N GLN A 121 2.82 15.28 -20.30
CA GLN A 121 4.06 14.57 -20.02
C GLN A 121 4.98 15.56 -19.33
N ASP A 122 5.39 15.25 -18.11
CA ASP A 122 6.48 15.92 -17.42
C ASP A 122 7.81 15.25 -17.74
#